data_5f016f8b5723d84c80b6c03fbffcacc2
#
_entry.id   5f016f8b5723d84c80b6c03fbffcacc2
#
_cell.length_a   1.000
_cell.length_b   1.000
_cell.length_c   1.000
_cell.angle_alpha   90.00
_cell.angle_beta   90.00
_cell.angle_gamma   90.00
#
_symmetry.space_group_name_H-M   'P 1'
#
loop_
_entity.id
_entity.type
_entity.pdbx_description
1 polymer ?
#
loop_
_entity_poly.entity_id
_entity_poly.type
_entity_poly.pdbx_seq_one_letter_code
_entity_poly.pdbx_strand_id
1 'polypeptide(L)'
;MDRELIAILRGVTPLEVIAIAEELILSGITKIEVPLNSPNAYESIESLANHFSSEAVIGAGTVLKKNEVSSVCNAGGKMIVSPNVNADVIIETKKLKMRSYPGVFTASECFEAIQNGSDGLKLFPAFLLGVDGFKALKAVLPPDLPTYAVGGVDPINFADWLTVGVRGFGIGSYLYKVGDNVSDVGKKAKIIVSAYDDASYERT
;
A
#
# COMPACT_ATOMS: atom_id res chain seq x y z
N MET A 1 -4.26 -9.52 -15.05
CA MET A 1 -5.10 -8.45 -14.47
C MET A 1 -4.26 -7.71 -13.44
N ASP A 2 -4.17 -6.38 -13.48
CA ASP A 2 -3.39 -5.63 -12.47
C ASP A 2 -4.25 -5.51 -11.19
N ARG A 3 -3.84 -6.21 -10.14
CA ARG A 3 -4.55 -6.21 -8.85
C ARG A 3 -4.13 -5.00 -8.02
N GLU A 4 -5.09 -4.33 -7.44
CA GLU A 4 -4.84 -3.17 -6.58
C GLU A 4 -4.57 -3.60 -5.13
N LEU A 5 -3.57 -4.47 -4.99
CA LEU A 5 -3.06 -4.99 -3.72
C LEU A 5 -1.66 -4.45 -3.45
N ILE A 6 -1.45 -3.89 -2.26
CA ILE A 6 -0.15 -3.37 -1.80
C ILE A 6 0.30 -4.22 -0.61
N ALA A 7 1.38 -4.97 -0.77
CA ALA A 7 2.00 -5.70 0.34
C ALA A 7 2.78 -4.75 1.24
N ILE A 8 2.55 -4.83 2.55
CA ILE A 8 3.23 -4.03 3.58
C ILE A 8 4.15 -4.94 4.38
N LEU A 9 5.46 -4.87 4.14
CA LEU A 9 6.46 -5.72 4.77
C LEU A 9 7.10 -5.07 6.00
N ARG A 10 6.27 -4.76 7.00
CA ARG A 10 6.75 -4.11 8.23
C ARG A 10 7.65 -5.02 9.06
N GLY A 11 8.87 -4.56 9.30
CA GLY A 11 9.87 -5.27 10.09
C GLY A 11 10.71 -6.27 9.31
N VAL A 12 10.52 -6.36 7.98
CA VAL A 12 11.36 -7.20 7.11
C VAL A 12 12.80 -6.71 7.12
N THR A 13 13.74 -7.64 6.99
CA THR A 13 15.18 -7.36 6.90
C THR A 13 15.69 -7.52 5.47
N PRO A 14 16.84 -6.90 5.10
CA PRO A 14 17.44 -7.08 3.78
C PRO A 14 17.78 -8.54 3.44
N LEU A 15 18.02 -9.38 4.44
CA LEU A 15 18.40 -10.78 4.24
C LEU A 15 17.24 -11.66 3.71
N GLU A 16 16.01 -11.30 4.06
CA GLU A 16 14.82 -12.13 3.72
C GLU A 16 13.93 -11.48 2.66
N VAL A 17 14.07 -10.16 2.42
CA VAL A 17 13.12 -9.38 1.63
C VAL A 17 12.96 -9.87 0.19
N ILE A 18 14.05 -10.33 -0.45
CA ILE A 18 14.01 -10.83 -1.84
C ILE A 18 13.16 -12.09 -1.94
N ALA A 19 13.45 -13.09 -1.08
CA ALA A 19 12.71 -14.36 -1.12
C ALA A 19 11.22 -14.18 -0.80
N ILE A 20 10.89 -13.27 0.12
CA ILE A 20 9.49 -12.92 0.44
C ILE A 20 8.82 -12.25 -0.75
N ALA A 21 9.49 -11.26 -1.36
CA ALA A 21 8.92 -10.52 -2.50
C ALA A 21 8.71 -11.42 -3.73
N GLU A 22 9.59 -12.39 -3.96
CA GLU A 22 9.44 -13.38 -5.03
C GLU A 22 8.12 -14.16 -4.89
N GLU A 23 7.80 -14.66 -3.70
CA GLU A 23 6.54 -15.35 -3.43
C GLU A 23 5.31 -14.43 -3.62
N LEU A 24 5.42 -13.15 -3.26
CA LEU A 24 4.36 -12.17 -3.48
C LEU A 24 4.10 -11.96 -4.97
N ILE A 25 5.15 -11.73 -5.74
CA ILE A 25 5.09 -11.47 -7.19
C ILE A 25 4.55 -12.71 -7.91
N LEU A 26 5.06 -13.90 -7.60
CA LEU A 26 4.57 -15.18 -8.13
C LEU A 26 3.09 -15.42 -7.80
N SER A 27 2.61 -14.92 -6.67
CA SER A 27 1.19 -14.97 -6.30
C SER A 27 0.35 -13.89 -7.00
N GLY A 28 0.97 -12.90 -7.63
CA GLY A 28 0.28 -11.81 -8.33
C GLY A 28 0.12 -10.52 -7.52
N ILE A 29 0.88 -10.31 -6.45
CA ILE A 29 0.98 -9.06 -5.70
C ILE A 29 2.26 -8.34 -6.15
N THR A 30 2.11 -7.31 -6.98
CA THR A 30 3.22 -6.62 -7.64
C THR A 30 3.48 -5.20 -7.11
N LYS A 31 2.76 -4.76 -6.09
CA LYS A 31 3.02 -3.49 -5.39
C LYS A 31 3.48 -3.82 -3.96
N ILE A 32 4.72 -3.45 -3.63
CA ILE A 32 5.35 -3.82 -2.36
C ILE A 32 5.93 -2.58 -1.70
N GLU A 33 5.58 -2.34 -0.45
CA GLU A 33 6.18 -1.27 0.35
C GLU A 33 6.90 -1.83 1.58
N VAL A 34 8.08 -1.28 1.85
CA VAL A 34 8.83 -1.51 3.08
C VAL A 34 8.68 -0.29 3.98
N PRO A 35 8.02 -0.40 5.13
CA PRO A 35 7.92 0.72 6.07
C PRO A 35 9.27 1.18 6.58
N LEU A 36 9.54 2.50 6.62
CA LEU A 36 10.84 3.04 7.04
C LEU A 36 11.20 2.78 8.50
N ASN A 37 10.26 2.31 9.30
CA ASN A 37 10.52 1.80 10.65
C ASN A 37 10.87 0.30 10.70
N SER A 38 11.18 -0.31 9.56
CA SER A 38 11.78 -1.65 9.45
C SER A 38 13.32 -1.55 9.57
N PRO A 39 14.01 -2.63 9.97
CA PRO A 39 15.47 -2.65 10.00
C PRO A 39 16.07 -2.42 8.61
N ASN A 40 17.01 -1.48 8.49
CA ASN A 40 17.71 -1.16 7.24
C ASN A 40 16.77 -1.02 6.01
N ALA A 41 15.65 -0.31 6.17
CA ALA A 41 14.57 -0.26 5.19
C ALA A 41 15.04 0.22 3.79
N TYR A 42 15.96 1.19 3.72
CA TYR A 42 16.48 1.67 2.43
C TYR A 42 17.28 0.61 1.68
N GLU A 43 18.05 -0.21 2.39
CA GLU A 43 18.79 -1.34 1.82
C GLU A 43 17.82 -2.41 1.26
N SER A 44 16.75 -2.71 1.99
CA SER A 44 15.68 -3.59 1.50
C SER A 44 14.99 -3.04 0.26
N ILE A 45 14.68 -1.74 0.22
CA ILE A 45 14.05 -1.08 -0.93
C ILE A 45 14.98 -1.11 -2.14
N GLU A 46 16.27 -0.79 -1.97
CA GLU A 46 17.27 -0.82 -3.04
C GLU A 46 17.43 -2.23 -3.62
N SER A 47 17.54 -3.25 -2.74
CA SER A 47 17.64 -4.65 -3.15
C SER A 47 16.42 -5.08 -3.97
N LEU A 48 15.21 -4.76 -3.51
CA LEU A 48 13.96 -5.06 -4.22
C LEU A 48 13.87 -4.32 -5.55
N ALA A 49 14.20 -3.02 -5.58
CA ALA A 49 14.13 -2.21 -6.79
C ALA A 49 15.11 -2.69 -7.86
N ASN A 50 16.32 -3.11 -7.46
CA ASN A 50 17.30 -3.67 -8.37
C ASN A 50 16.91 -5.06 -8.90
N HIS A 51 16.30 -5.89 -8.05
CA HIS A 51 15.97 -7.28 -8.42
C HIS A 51 14.69 -7.37 -9.25
N PHE A 52 13.65 -6.59 -8.92
CA PHE A 52 12.31 -6.70 -9.52
C PHE A 52 11.88 -5.47 -10.32
N SER A 53 12.82 -4.71 -10.90
CA SER A 53 12.58 -3.42 -11.56
C SER A 53 11.51 -3.43 -12.65
N SER A 54 11.31 -4.55 -13.34
CA SER A 54 10.32 -4.73 -14.42
C SER A 54 9.06 -5.48 -14.00
N GLU A 55 9.05 -6.09 -12.81
CA GLU A 55 8.00 -7.01 -12.38
C GLU A 55 7.12 -6.41 -11.28
N ALA A 56 7.67 -5.49 -10.50
CA ALA A 56 6.97 -4.92 -9.36
C ALA A 56 7.21 -3.42 -9.17
N VAL A 57 6.24 -2.75 -8.55
CA VAL A 57 6.36 -1.37 -8.07
C VAL A 57 6.81 -1.42 -6.62
N ILE A 58 8.07 -1.09 -6.38
CA ILE A 58 8.66 -1.05 -5.06
C ILE A 58 8.55 0.35 -4.47
N GLY A 59 8.30 0.44 -3.17
CA GLY A 59 8.22 1.71 -2.49
C GLY A 59 8.45 1.63 -0.99
N ALA A 60 8.20 2.73 -0.32
CA ALA A 60 8.31 2.85 1.13
C ALA A 60 6.98 3.19 1.79
N GLY A 61 6.75 2.59 2.96
CA GLY A 61 5.69 2.99 3.87
C GLY A 61 6.22 3.80 5.06
N THR A 62 5.30 4.41 5.81
CA THR A 62 5.62 5.19 7.01
C THR A 62 6.62 6.33 6.73
N VAL A 63 6.49 6.94 5.56
CA VAL A 63 7.28 8.11 5.15
C VAL A 63 6.62 9.36 5.73
N LEU A 64 7.36 10.10 6.57
CA LEU A 64 6.82 11.21 7.35
C LEU A 64 7.48 12.56 6.98
N LYS A 65 8.63 12.54 6.31
CA LYS A 65 9.43 13.72 6.04
C LYS A 65 9.85 13.79 4.59
N LYS A 66 9.97 15.02 4.08
CA LYS A 66 10.40 15.32 2.72
C LYS A 66 11.75 14.70 2.34
N ASN A 67 12.73 14.74 3.23
CA ASN A 67 14.05 14.16 2.97
C ASN A 67 14.02 12.62 2.86
N GLU A 68 13.10 11.96 3.55
CA GLU A 68 12.89 10.51 3.44
C GLU A 68 12.42 10.14 2.03
N VAL A 69 11.56 10.98 1.41
CA VAL A 69 11.11 10.78 0.02
C VAL A 69 12.28 10.74 -0.95
N SER A 70 13.23 11.69 -0.82
CA SER A 70 14.44 11.74 -1.65
C SER A 70 15.32 10.51 -1.44
N SER A 71 15.45 10.03 -0.20
CA SER A 71 16.21 8.82 0.12
C SER A 71 15.57 7.56 -0.49
N VAL A 72 14.23 7.44 -0.45
CA VAL A 72 13.50 6.35 -1.11
C VAL A 72 13.69 6.38 -2.62
N CYS A 73 13.63 7.57 -3.23
CA CYS A 73 13.88 7.74 -4.66
C CYS A 73 15.30 7.28 -5.04
N ASN A 74 16.31 7.66 -4.26
CA ASN A 74 17.69 7.25 -4.48
C ASN A 74 17.91 5.74 -4.33
N ALA A 75 17.14 5.08 -3.45
CA ALA A 75 17.11 3.63 -3.32
C ALA A 75 16.28 2.93 -4.43
N GLY A 76 15.84 3.65 -5.46
CA GLY A 76 15.09 3.10 -6.59
C GLY A 76 13.59 2.95 -6.37
N GLY A 77 13.05 3.40 -5.24
CA GLY A 77 11.62 3.36 -4.94
C GLY A 77 10.79 4.20 -5.93
N LYS A 78 9.56 3.75 -6.19
CA LYS A 78 8.60 4.37 -7.13
C LYS A 78 7.28 4.74 -6.48
N MET A 79 7.10 4.43 -5.20
CA MET A 79 5.86 4.62 -4.47
C MET A 79 6.13 5.07 -3.03
N ILE A 80 5.38 6.05 -2.56
CA ILE A 80 5.40 6.55 -1.17
C ILE A 80 4.03 6.34 -0.54
N VAL A 81 4.02 5.68 0.60
CA VAL A 81 2.84 5.46 1.43
C VAL A 81 3.08 6.08 2.80
N SER A 82 2.20 6.97 3.23
CA SER A 82 2.30 7.66 4.53
C SER A 82 1.15 7.25 5.46
N PRO A 83 1.32 7.30 6.77
CA PRO A 83 0.22 7.06 7.70
C PRO A 83 -0.69 8.28 7.90
N ASN A 84 -0.27 9.45 7.41
CA ASN A 84 -0.92 10.75 7.58
C ASN A 84 -0.81 11.59 6.31
N VAL A 85 -1.49 12.72 6.30
CA VAL A 85 -1.30 13.77 5.29
C VAL A 85 -0.16 14.68 5.70
N ASN A 86 0.79 14.88 4.78
CA ASN A 86 1.84 15.88 4.89
C ASN A 86 2.08 16.45 3.49
N ALA A 87 1.73 17.72 3.29
CA ALA A 87 1.85 18.40 1.99
C ALA A 87 3.26 18.34 1.42
N ASP A 88 4.30 18.57 2.23
CA ASP A 88 5.69 18.52 1.78
C ASP A 88 6.12 17.13 1.26
N VAL A 89 5.62 16.07 1.91
CA VAL A 89 5.86 14.68 1.47
C VAL A 89 5.17 14.43 0.13
N ILE A 90 3.90 14.81 0.00
CA ILE A 90 3.12 14.62 -1.24
C ILE A 90 3.77 15.38 -2.39
N ILE A 91 4.05 16.67 -2.22
CA ILE A 91 4.63 17.55 -3.24
C ILE A 91 6.00 17.01 -3.69
N GLU A 92 6.89 16.64 -2.75
CA GLU A 92 8.21 16.09 -3.11
C GLU A 92 8.08 14.74 -3.83
N THR A 93 7.14 13.88 -3.41
CA THR A 93 6.84 12.61 -4.08
C THR A 93 6.46 12.85 -5.55
N LYS A 94 5.56 13.80 -5.81
CA LYS A 94 5.12 14.14 -7.17
C LYS A 94 6.23 14.79 -8.00
N LYS A 95 7.05 15.66 -7.40
CA LYS A 95 8.22 16.25 -8.05
C LYS A 95 9.22 15.19 -8.53
N LEU A 96 9.42 14.14 -7.74
CA LEU A 96 10.28 13.01 -8.08
C LEU A 96 9.58 11.93 -8.95
N LYS A 97 8.38 12.22 -9.46
CA LYS A 97 7.57 11.35 -10.35
C LYS A 97 7.24 9.98 -9.73
N MET A 98 7.16 9.91 -8.42
CA MET A 98 6.70 8.74 -7.70
C MET A 98 5.19 8.78 -7.45
N ARG A 99 4.58 7.63 -7.16
CA ARG A 99 3.19 7.52 -6.72
C ARG A 99 3.07 7.90 -5.25
N SER A 100 2.04 8.71 -4.90
CA SER A 100 1.79 9.20 -3.54
C SER A 100 0.46 8.69 -3.00
N TYR A 101 0.50 7.98 -1.88
CA TYR A 101 -0.66 7.43 -1.18
C TYR A 101 -0.64 7.87 0.30
N PRO A 102 -1.04 9.13 0.61
CA PRO A 102 -1.12 9.63 1.98
C PRO A 102 -2.26 8.97 2.75
N GLY A 103 -2.06 8.79 4.05
CA GLY A 103 -3.05 8.29 5.00
C GLY A 103 -4.05 9.37 5.38
N VAL A 104 -5.33 9.06 5.31
CA VAL A 104 -6.44 9.96 5.62
C VAL A 104 -7.49 9.26 6.48
N PHE A 105 -8.20 10.05 7.31
CA PHE A 105 -9.30 9.58 8.13
C PHE A 105 -10.51 10.54 8.10
N THR A 106 -10.31 11.80 7.75
CA THR A 106 -11.32 12.86 7.72
C THR A 106 -11.46 13.45 6.32
N ALA A 107 -12.60 14.11 6.05
CA ALA A 107 -12.82 14.84 4.81
C ALA A 107 -11.75 15.94 4.57
N SER A 108 -11.35 16.67 5.62
CA SER A 108 -10.32 17.69 5.51
C SER A 108 -8.99 17.12 5.03
N GLU A 109 -8.57 16.00 5.59
CA GLU A 109 -7.34 15.30 5.16
C GLU A 109 -7.45 14.78 3.73
N CYS A 110 -8.62 14.25 3.34
CA CYS A 110 -8.84 13.80 1.97
C CYS A 110 -8.62 14.96 0.97
N PHE A 111 -9.26 16.11 1.20
CA PHE A 111 -9.14 17.26 0.30
C PHE A 111 -7.76 17.90 0.33
N GLU A 112 -7.09 17.94 1.47
CA GLU A 112 -5.69 18.38 1.55
C GLU A 112 -4.76 17.49 0.72
N ALA A 113 -4.91 16.15 0.83
CA ALA A 113 -4.13 15.21 0.04
C ALA A 113 -4.37 15.39 -1.48
N ILE A 114 -5.63 15.55 -1.89
CA ILE A 114 -6.03 15.78 -3.29
C ILE A 114 -5.42 17.08 -3.83
N GLN A 115 -5.53 18.18 -3.07
CA GLN A 115 -5.00 19.50 -3.47
C GLN A 115 -3.48 19.48 -3.68
N ASN A 116 -2.76 18.64 -2.94
CA ASN A 116 -1.32 18.47 -3.08
C ASN A 116 -0.91 17.45 -4.16
N GLY A 117 -1.88 16.84 -4.87
CA GLY A 117 -1.65 16.00 -6.05
C GLY A 117 -1.38 14.53 -5.75
N SER A 118 -1.94 13.98 -4.66
CA SER A 118 -1.86 12.53 -4.38
C SER A 118 -2.47 11.70 -5.51
N ASP A 119 -1.92 10.51 -5.79
CA ASP A 119 -2.42 9.57 -6.79
C ASP A 119 -3.57 8.70 -6.26
N GLY A 120 -3.78 8.68 -4.98
CA GLY A 120 -4.85 7.97 -4.29
C GLY A 120 -4.77 8.20 -2.79
N LEU A 121 -5.77 7.75 -2.07
CA LEU A 121 -5.86 7.92 -0.62
C LEU A 121 -5.76 6.57 0.09
N LYS A 122 -4.96 6.49 1.14
CA LYS A 122 -4.92 5.40 2.09
C LYS A 122 -5.90 5.69 3.22
N LEU A 123 -7.01 4.97 3.29
CA LEU A 123 -7.94 5.03 4.42
C LEU A 123 -7.30 4.33 5.62
N PHE A 124 -6.91 5.07 6.66
CA PHE A 124 -6.12 4.51 7.75
C PHE A 124 -6.41 5.15 9.12
N PRO A 125 -6.67 4.34 10.15
CA PRO A 125 -6.85 2.89 10.09
C PRO A 125 -8.28 2.52 9.64
N ALA A 126 -8.39 1.65 8.62
CA ALA A 126 -9.66 1.32 7.99
C ALA A 126 -10.67 0.68 8.96
N PHE A 127 -10.21 -0.17 9.89
CA PHE A 127 -11.10 -0.82 10.87
C PHE A 127 -11.84 0.17 11.79
N LEU A 128 -11.24 1.34 12.06
CA LEU A 128 -11.90 2.39 12.85
C LEU A 128 -12.88 3.23 12.02
N LEU A 129 -12.52 3.51 10.76
CA LEU A 129 -13.40 4.25 9.85
C LEU A 129 -14.66 3.42 9.54
N GLY A 130 -14.49 2.13 9.32
CA GLY A 130 -15.55 1.23 8.88
C GLY A 130 -16.06 1.50 7.46
N VAL A 131 -16.78 0.54 6.93
CA VAL A 131 -17.38 0.61 5.59
C VAL A 131 -18.40 1.76 5.51
N ASP A 132 -19.22 1.95 6.53
CA ASP A 132 -20.22 3.02 6.59
C ASP A 132 -19.59 4.40 6.67
N GLY A 133 -18.51 4.55 7.45
CA GLY A 133 -17.77 5.80 7.53
C GLY A 133 -17.14 6.18 6.19
N PHE A 134 -16.56 5.21 5.49
CA PHE A 134 -16.03 5.45 4.15
C PHE A 134 -17.13 5.78 3.13
N LYS A 135 -18.28 5.08 3.17
CA LYS A 135 -19.42 5.37 2.31
C LYS A 135 -19.89 6.83 2.46
N ALA A 136 -19.92 7.35 3.69
CA ALA A 136 -20.24 8.75 3.94
C ALA A 136 -19.18 9.72 3.37
N LEU A 137 -17.88 9.43 3.55
CA LEU A 137 -16.80 10.23 2.96
C LEU A 137 -16.85 10.21 1.43
N LYS A 138 -17.08 9.05 0.84
CA LYS A 138 -17.10 8.88 -0.62
C LYS A 138 -18.16 9.72 -1.31
N ALA A 139 -19.27 10.02 -0.64
CA ALA A 139 -20.34 10.87 -1.19
C ALA A 139 -19.88 12.28 -1.58
N VAL A 140 -18.77 12.76 -1.00
CA VAL A 140 -18.21 14.11 -1.25
C VAL A 140 -16.86 14.07 -1.98
N LEU A 141 -16.26 12.90 -2.15
CA LEU A 141 -14.97 12.74 -2.85
C LEU A 141 -15.17 12.64 -4.37
N PRO A 142 -14.16 13.01 -5.19
CA PRO A 142 -14.18 12.76 -6.62
C PRO A 142 -14.46 11.29 -6.93
N PRO A 143 -15.37 10.96 -7.86
CA PRO A 143 -15.84 9.59 -8.09
C PRO A 143 -14.72 8.62 -8.52
N ASP A 144 -13.75 9.12 -9.28
CA ASP A 144 -12.67 8.32 -9.87
C ASP A 144 -11.41 8.28 -9.00
N LEU A 145 -11.42 8.92 -7.82
CA LEU A 145 -10.27 8.96 -6.93
C LEU A 145 -9.96 7.56 -6.37
N PRO A 146 -8.76 6.99 -6.62
CA PRO A 146 -8.40 5.72 -6.05
C PRO A 146 -8.30 5.79 -4.52
N THR A 147 -8.96 4.85 -3.84
CA THR A 147 -8.88 4.73 -2.38
C THR A 147 -8.48 3.31 -1.99
N TYR A 148 -7.63 3.19 -0.99
CA TYR A 148 -7.10 1.91 -0.51
C TYR A 148 -7.41 1.75 0.97
N ALA A 149 -8.11 0.68 1.33
CA ALA A 149 -8.35 0.37 2.74
C ALA A 149 -7.10 -0.30 3.35
N VAL A 150 -6.64 0.22 4.48
CA VAL A 150 -5.42 -0.24 5.16
C VAL A 150 -5.64 -0.28 6.68
N GLY A 151 -5.25 -1.40 7.29
CA GLY A 151 -5.42 -1.65 8.74
C GLY A 151 -6.74 -2.35 9.05
N GLY A 152 -6.64 -3.59 9.53
CA GLY A 152 -7.79 -4.44 9.83
C GLY A 152 -8.53 -4.96 8.60
N VAL A 153 -7.88 -4.93 7.43
CA VAL A 153 -8.41 -5.53 6.21
C VAL A 153 -7.77 -6.88 5.96
N ASP A 154 -8.59 -7.83 5.57
CA ASP A 154 -8.21 -9.20 5.28
C ASP A 154 -9.16 -9.82 4.25
N PRO A 155 -8.91 -11.06 3.76
CA PRO A 155 -9.75 -11.73 2.78
C PRO A 155 -11.24 -11.81 3.12
N ILE A 156 -11.60 -11.82 4.41
CA ILE A 156 -12.99 -11.99 4.85
C ILE A 156 -13.83 -10.73 4.56
N ASN A 157 -13.22 -9.54 4.59
CA ASN A 157 -13.93 -8.27 4.47
C ASN A 157 -13.70 -7.53 3.12
N PHE A 158 -12.98 -8.12 2.16
CA PHE A 158 -12.71 -7.48 0.87
C PHE A 158 -13.98 -7.13 0.09
N ALA A 159 -14.97 -8.04 0.06
CA ALA A 159 -16.22 -7.82 -0.66
C ALA A 159 -16.97 -6.59 -0.15
N ASP A 160 -17.05 -6.41 1.17
CA ASP A 160 -17.72 -5.28 1.79
C ASP A 160 -17.07 -3.94 1.37
N TRP A 161 -15.73 -3.87 1.42
CA TRP A 161 -14.99 -2.67 1.03
C TRP A 161 -15.07 -2.39 -0.47
N LEU A 162 -14.99 -3.41 -1.32
CA LEU A 162 -15.11 -3.26 -2.76
C LEU A 162 -16.51 -2.79 -3.16
N THR A 163 -17.57 -3.31 -2.49
CA THR A 163 -18.95 -2.92 -2.76
C THR A 163 -19.19 -1.42 -2.53
N VAL A 164 -18.58 -0.83 -1.52
CA VAL A 164 -18.66 0.63 -1.28
C VAL A 164 -17.69 1.45 -2.13
N GLY A 165 -16.90 0.78 -2.97
CA GLY A 165 -16.09 1.38 -4.01
C GLY A 165 -14.66 1.74 -3.63
N VAL A 166 -14.10 1.07 -2.63
CA VAL A 166 -12.64 1.04 -2.44
C VAL A 166 -11.99 0.44 -3.68
N ARG A 167 -10.88 0.99 -4.12
CA ARG A 167 -10.14 0.53 -5.30
C ARG A 167 -9.32 -0.72 -5.00
N GLY A 168 -8.71 -0.77 -3.80
CA GLY A 168 -7.82 -1.85 -3.42
C GLY A 168 -7.42 -1.82 -1.94
N PHE A 169 -6.41 -2.57 -1.60
CA PHE A 169 -6.03 -2.83 -0.21
C PHE A 169 -4.54 -2.73 0.02
N GLY A 170 -4.15 -2.20 1.20
CA GLY A 170 -2.81 -2.35 1.74
C GLY A 170 -2.83 -3.37 2.88
N ILE A 171 -2.12 -4.48 2.72
CA ILE A 171 -2.19 -5.62 3.62
C ILE A 171 -0.87 -5.81 4.36
N GLY A 172 -0.91 -5.65 5.69
CA GLY A 172 0.24 -5.79 6.57
C GLY A 172 0.19 -7.09 7.37
N SER A 173 -0.27 -7.02 8.60
CA SER A 173 -0.14 -8.09 9.60
C SER A 173 -0.82 -9.41 9.26
N TYR A 174 -1.81 -9.41 8.37
CA TYR A 174 -2.39 -10.65 7.84
C TYR A 174 -1.39 -11.35 6.90
N LEU A 175 -0.67 -10.59 6.07
CA LEU A 175 0.24 -11.12 5.06
C LEU A 175 1.60 -11.51 5.66
N TYR A 176 2.22 -10.58 6.38
CA TYR A 176 3.57 -10.73 6.90
C TYR A 176 3.69 -10.25 8.36
N LYS A 177 4.39 -11.03 9.16
CA LYS A 177 4.89 -10.70 10.50
C LYS A 177 6.36 -11.10 10.61
N VAL A 178 7.11 -10.38 11.40
CA VAL A 178 8.52 -10.74 11.71
C VAL A 178 8.59 -12.18 12.19
N GLY A 179 9.44 -12.98 11.55
CA GLY A 179 9.61 -14.39 11.83
C GLY A 179 8.73 -15.34 11.00
N ASP A 180 7.82 -14.82 10.17
CA ASP A 180 7.11 -15.68 9.20
C ASP A 180 8.11 -16.25 8.18
N ASN A 181 8.00 -17.53 7.88
CA ASN A 181 8.81 -18.13 6.81
C ASN A 181 8.25 -17.80 5.43
N VAL A 182 9.10 -17.84 4.42
CA VAL A 182 8.77 -17.49 3.02
C VAL A 182 7.57 -18.28 2.49
N SER A 183 7.51 -19.60 2.76
CA SER A 183 6.41 -20.46 2.31
C SER A 183 5.05 -20.06 2.90
N ASP A 184 5.02 -19.65 4.17
CA ASP A 184 3.77 -19.25 4.81
C ASP A 184 3.29 -17.88 4.28
N VAL A 185 4.21 -16.96 3.98
CA VAL A 185 3.87 -15.71 3.30
C VAL A 185 3.29 -15.99 1.91
N GLY A 186 3.89 -16.91 1.14
CA GLY A 186 3.37 -17.32 -0.17
C GLY A 186 1.96 -17.92 -0.09
N LYS A 187 1.68 -18.77 0.91
CA LYS A 187 0.32 -19.31 1.13
C LYS A 187 -0.70 -18.20 1.42
N LYS A 188 -0.34 -17.27 2.31
CA LYS A 188 -1.20 -16.13 2.65
C LYS A 188 -1.43 -15.23 1.43
N ALA A 189 -0.39 -14.99 0.62
CA ALA A 189 -0.50 -14.19 -0.60
C ALA A 189 -1.50 -14.81 -1.60
N LYS A 190 -1.46 -16.14 -1.80
CA LYS A 190 -2.41 -16.85 -2.67
C LYS A 190 -3.85 -16.74 -2.17
N ILE A 191 -4.07 -16.84 -0.86
CA ILE A 191 -5.40 -16.66 -0.25
C ILE A 191 -5.90 -15.23 -0.48
N ILE A 192 -5.05 -14.21 -0.27
CA ILE A 192 -5.37 -12.80 -0.49
C ILE A 192 -5.76 -12.57 -1.95
N VAL A 193 -4.97 -13.10 -2.88
CA VAL A 193 -5.20 -12.92 -4.33
C VAL A 193 -6.51 -13.58 -4.75
N SER A 194 -6.76 -14.83 -4.33
CA SER A 194 -8.02 -15.51 -4.62
C SER A 194 -9.22 -14.73 -4.11
N ALA A 195 -9.21 -14.33 -2.85
CA ALA A 195 -10.32 -13.57 -2.26
C ALA A 195 -10.53 -12.19 -2.93
N TYR A 196 -9.45 -11.53 -3.35
CA TYR A 196 -9.55 -10.28 -4.10
C TYR A 196 -10.19 -10.49 -5.48
N ASP A 197 -9.78 -11.53 -6.20
CA ASP A 197 -10.31 -11.84 -7.52
C ASP A 197 -11.79 -12.21 -7.44
N ASP A 198 -12.17 -13.07 -6.49
CA ASP A 198 -13.58 -13.47 -6.25
C ASP A 198 -14.45 -12.25 -5.96
N ALA A 199 -14.05 -11.41 -5.00
CA ALA A 199 -14.78 -10.21 -4.61
C ALA A 199 -14.82 -9.14 -5.73
N SER A 200 -13.80 -9.08 -6.60
CA SER A 200 -13.75 -8.16 -7.74
C SER A 200 -14.66 -8.62 -8.89
N TYR A 201 -14.81 -9.92 -9.07
CA TYR A 201 -15.70 -10.49 -10.09
C TYR A 201 -17.17 -10.25 -9.77
N GLU A 202 -17.56 -10.32 -8.49
CA GLU A 202 -18.92 -10.05 -8.04
C GLU A 202 -19.35 -8.58 -8.22
N ARG A 203 -18.40 -7.69 -8.45
CA ARG A 203 -18.62 -6.24 -8.67
C ARG A 203 -18.94 -5.89 -10.13
N THR A 204 -18.63 -6.77 -11.09
CA THR A 204 -18.86 -6.56 -12.52
C THR A 204 -20.22 -7.06 -12.94
#